data_69fb963b1b2b74c66cfd3e03605a3003
#
_entry.id   69fb963b1b2b74c66cfd3e03605a3003
#
_cell.length_a   1.000
_cell.length_b   1.000
_cell.length_c   1.000
_cell.angle_alpha   90.00
_cell.angle_beta   90.00
_cell.angle_gamma   90.00
#
_symmetry.space_group_name_H-M   'P 1'
#
loop_
_entity.id
_entity.type
_entity.pdbx_description
1 polymer ?
#
loop_
_entity_poly.entity_id
_entity_poly.type
_entity_poly.pdbx_seq_one_letter_code
_entity_poly.pdbx_strand_id
1 'polypeptide(L)'
;LLEPQALLHIAPTLGRDGVEALAARVQAAIAGFPAVPVTEIDAIEQAMFGTMYDGLRNSRMLGSIHRNQISLLVPRLFRHHFPMIDDLPSLHDYAQILHHLRAGAVNVAQVLLRNHLLRVEPLTLARLRVLSLLPPPHKVSYLSAVHPEESDV
;
A
#
# COMPACT_ATOMS: atom_id res chain seq x y z
N LEU A 1 1.18 3.81 13.46
CA LEU A 1 1.60 3.24 12.18
C LEU A 1 2.75 2.27 12.42
N LEU A 2 2.57 0.99 12.06
CA LEU A 2 3.56 -0.06 12.28
C LEU A 2 4.60 -0.11 11.14
N GLU A 3 4.21 0.24 9.93
CA GLU A 3 5.04 0.17 8.73
C GLU A 3 6.31 1.02 8.81
N PRO A 4 6.28 2.27 9.30
CA PRO A 4 7.50 3.05 9.47
C PRO A 4 8.47 2.44 10.51
N GLN A 5 7.95 1.76 11.54
CA GLN A 5 8.79 1.03 12.49
C GLN A 5 9.37 -0.23 11.86
N ALA A 6 8.57 -0.95 11.07
CA ALA A 6 9.03 -2.09 10.30
C ALA A 6 10.21 -1.73 9.40
N LEU A 7 10.14 -0.59 8.70
CA LEU A 7 11.21 -0.11 7.83
C LEU A 7 12.56 0.01 8.56
N LEU A 8 12.57 0.54 9.78
CA LEU A 8 13.81 0.62 10.57
C LEU A 8 14.44 -0.75 10.85
N HIS A 9 13.60 -1.76 11.12
CA HIS A 9 14.09 -3.10 11.43
C HIS A 9 14.62 -3.84 10.20
N ILE A 10 14.03 -3.62 9.04
CA ILE A 10 14.39 -4.36 7.83
C ILE A 10 15.45 -3.64 6.98
N ALA A 11 15.59 -2.32 7.10
CA ALA A 11 16.51 -1.55 6.28
C ALA A 11 17.95 -2.13 6.22
N PRO A 12 18.52 -2.67 7.31
CA PRO A 12 19.83 -3.32 7.26
C PRO A 12 19.86 -4.61 6.43
N THR A 13 18.69 -5.24 6.19
CA THR A 13 18.57 -6.50 5.44
C THR A 13 18.10 -6.29 3.99
N LEU A 14 17.71 -5.07 3.64
CA LEU A 14 17.32 -4.74 2.27
C LEU A 14 18.54 -4.85 1.35
N GLY A 15 18.47 -5.76 0.38
CA GLY A 15 19.48 -5.87 -0.64
C GLY A 15 19.54 -4.61 -1.50
N ARG A 16 20.75 -4.07 -1.69
CA ARG A 16 20.97 -2.85 -2.48
C ARG A 16 20.37 -2.98 -3.89
N ASP A 17 20.58 -4.11 -4.53
CA ASP A 17 20.11 -4.36 -5.89
C ASP A 17 18.57 -4.35 -5.98
N GLY A 18 17.87 -4.86 -4.97
CA GLY A 18 16.41 -4.82 -4.90
C GLY A 18 15.87 -3.40 -4.77
N VAL A 19 16.51 -2.58 -3.93
CA VAL A 19 16.13 -1.17 -3.77
C VAL A 19 16.42 -0.38 -5.05
N GLU A 20 17.53 -0.63 -5.73
CA GLU A 20 17.88 0.00 -7.01
C GLU A 20 16.87 -0.38 -8.11
N ALA A 21 16.56 -1.66 -8.25
CA ALA A 21 15.59 -2.14 -9.23
C ALA A 21 14.22 -1.53 -9.02
N LEU A 22 13.75 -1.47 -7.76
CA LEU A 22 12.46 -0.85 -7.42
C LEU A 22 12.47 0.66 -7.69
N ALA A 23 13.57 1.36 -7.36
CA ALA A 23 13.71 2.78 -7.64
C ALA A 23 13.64 3.07 -9.15
N ALA A 24 14.28 2.24 -9.99
CA ALA A 24 14.20 2.37 -11.44
C ALA A 24 12.77 2.19 -11.96
N ARG A 25 12.03 1.19 -11.45
CA ARG A 25 10.62 0.97 -11.81
C ARG A 25 9.73 2.16 -11.43
N VAL A 26 9.89 2.70 -10.22
CA VAL A 26 9.15 3.88 -9.77
C VAL A 26 9.43 5.07 -10.68
N GLN A 27 10.69 5.34 -11.05
CA GLN A 27 11.05 6.44 -11.95
C GLN A 27 10.44 6.23 -13.35
N ALA A 28 10.46 5.01 -13.88
CA ALA A 28 9.83 4.69 -15.17
C ALA A 28 8.31 4.93 -15.11
N ALA A 29 7.64 4.57 -14.01
CA ALA A 29 6.22 4.81 -13.81
C ALA A 29 5.90 6.31 -13.73
N ILE A 30 6.71 7.10 -13.04
CA ILE A 30 6.55 8.58 -12.99
C ILE A 30 6.67 9.17 -14.40
N ALA A 31 7.69 8.77 -15.15
CA ALA A 31 7.93 9.27 -16.51
C ALA A 31 6.84 8.87 -17.51
N GLY A 32 6.23 7.70 -17.32
CA GLY A 32 5.16 7.18 -18.19
C GLY A 32 3.75 7.63 -17.79
N PHE A 33 3.59 8.30 -16.65
CA PHE A 33 2.26 8.70 -16.17
C PHE A 33 1.60 9.72 -17.12
N PRO A 34 0.28 9.67 -17.38
CA PRO A 34 -0.74 8.76 -16.84
C PRO A 34 -0.94 7.45 -17.63
N ALA A 35 -0.09 7.14 -18.62
CA ALA A 35 -0.25 5.97 -19.48
C ALA A 35 0.25 4.65 -18.84
N VAL A 36 0.74 4.70 -17.60
CA VAL A 36 1.21 3.52 -16.88
C VAL A 36 0.04 2.58 -16.55
N PRO A 37 0.15 1.28 -16.84
CA PRO A 37 -0.88 0.31 -16.47
C PRO A 37 -1.11 0.29 -14.95
N VAL A 38 -2.38 0.20 -14.52
CA VAL A 38 -2.75 0.07 -13.10
C VAL A 38 -2.05 -1.11 -12.45
N THR A 39 -1.89 -2.21 -13.18
CA THR A 39 -1.19 -3.41 -12.72
C THR A 39 0.28 -3.15 -12.36
N GLU A 40 0.95 -2.23 -13.07
CA GLU A 40 2.34 -1.85 -12.74
C GLU A 40 2.40 -1.03 -11.46
N ILE A 41 1.45 -0.11 -11.24
CA ILE A 41 1.36 0.66 -9.99
C ILE A 41 1.09 -0.27 -8.81
N ASP A 42 0.17 -1.22 -8.97
CA ASP A 42 -0.10 -2.23 -7.95
C ASP A 42 1.13 -3.10 -7.65
N ALA A 43 1.90 -3.47 -8.68
CA ALA A 43 3.13 -4.24 -8.51
C ALA A 43 4.24 -3.43 -7.80
N ILE A 44 4.34 -2.13 -8.05
CA ILE A 44 5.24 -1.23 -7.32
C ILE A 44 4.85 -1.14 -5.84
N GLU A 45 3.56 -0.94 -5.54
CA GLU A 45 3.09 -0.92 -4.15
C GLU A 45 3.34 -2.24 -3.43
N GLN A 46 3.06 -3.36 -4.10
CA GLN A 46 3.35 -4.69 -3.55
C GLN A 46 4.83 -4.86 -3.25
N ALA A 47 5.71 -4.40 -4.14
CA ALA A 47 7.14 -4.48 -3.93
C ALA A 47 7.60 -3.57 -2.77
N MET A 48 7.06 -2.34 -2.67
CA MET A 48 7.37 -1.40 -1.57
C MET A 48 7.03 -1.99 -0.21
N PHE A 49 5.82 -2.54 -0.05
CA PHE A 49 5.35 -3.04 1.23
C PHE A 49 5.67 -4.53 1.45
N GLY A 50 5.69 -5.34 0.40
CA GLY A 50 6.05 -6.76 0.47
C GLY A 50 7.46 -6.97 1.01
N THR A 51 8.43 -6.24 0.49
CA THR A 51 9.82 -6.30 0.97
C THR A 51 9.92 -5.95 2.47
N MET A 52 9.10 -5.00 2.96
CA MET A 52 9.04 -4.68 4.38
C MET A 52 8.47 -5.84 5.21
N TYR A 53 7.48 -6.55 4.68
CA TYR A 53 6.83 -7.65 5.40
C TYR A 53 7.68 -8.92 5.42
N ASP A 54 8.30 -9.25 4.31
CA ASP A 54 9.17 -10.43 4.18
C ASP A 54 10.40 -10.35 5.09
N GLY A 55 10.90 -9.14 5.35
CA GLY A 55 12.02 -8.89 6.28
C GLY A 55 11.63 -8.99 7.75
N LEU A 56 10.33 -8.95 8.10
CA LEU A 56 9.86 -9.00 9.47
C LEU A 56 9.79 -10.44 10.00
N ARG A 57 10.83 -10.85 10.72
CA ARG A 57 10.85 -12.15 11.42
C ARG A 57 9.93 -12.19 12.66
N ASN A 58 9.40 -11.06 13.09
CA ASN A 58 8.52 -10.98 14.26
C ASN A 58 7.07 -11.29 13.85
N SER A 59 6.63 -12.52 14.13
CA SER A 59 5.29 -13.01 13.78
C SER A 59 4.13 -12.18 14.38
N ARG A 60 4.32 -11.54 15.54
CA ARG A 60 3.28 -10.69 16.17
C ARG A 60 3.13 -9.36 15.42
N MET A 61 4.24 -8.72 15.06
CA MET A 61 4.23 -7.48 14.26
C MET A 61 3.66 -7.75 12.88
N LEU A 62 4.11 -8.82 12.22
CA LEU A 62 3.59 -9.26 10.92
C LEU A 62 2.09 -9.53 10.97
N GLY A 63 1.62 -10.28 11.97
CA GLY A 63 0.20 -10.55 12.17
C GLY A 63 -0.63 -9.27 12.43
N SER A 64 -0.08 -8.28 13.13
CA SER A 64 -0.75 -6.98 13.32
C SER A 64 -0.81 -6.17 12.03
N ILE A 65 0.25 -6.17 11.24
CA ILE A 65 0.30 -5.54 9.93
C ILE A 65 -0.70 -6.21 8.98
N HIS A 66 -0.71 -7.53 8.88
CA HIS A 66 -1.66 -8.26 8.04
C HIS A 66 -3.12 -7.99 8.40
N ARG A 67 -3.46 -7.89 9.68
CA ARG A 67 -4.82 -7.51 10.11
C ARG A 67 -5.18 -6.08 9.68
N ASN A 68 -4.20 -5.19 9.59
CA ASN A 68 -4.42 -3.80 9.17
C ASN A 68 -4.29 -3.60 7.64
N GLN A 69 -3.90 -4.63 6.88
CA GLN A 69 -3.76 -4.57 5.41
C GLN A 69 -5.07 -4.36 4.65
N ILE A 70 -6.21 -4.40 5.32
CA ILE A 70 -7.48 -3.95 4.72
C ILE A 70 -7.32 -2.56 4.11
N SER A 71 -6.50 -1.70 4.72
CA SER A 71 -6.16 -0.38 4.18
C SER A 71 -5.42 -0.40 2.84
N LEU A 72 -4.72 -1.50 2.50
CA LEU A 72 -4.03 -1.67 1.20
C LEU A 72 -4.90 -2.38 0.16
N LEU A 73 -5.81 -3.24 0.59
CA LEU A 73 -6.77 -3.90 -0.32
C LEU A 73 -7.76 -2.90 -0.90
N VAL A 74 -8.16 -1.93 -0.11
CA VAL A 74 -9.15 -0.92 -0.49
C VAL A 74 -8.67 -0.04 -1.66
N PRO A 75 -7.45 0.55 -1.67
CA PRO A 75 -6.95 1.29 -2.82
C PRO A 75 -6.93 0.46 -4.10
N ARG A 76 -6.59 -0.83 -4.04
CA ARG A 76 -6.58 -1.72 -5.21
C ARG A 76 -7.95 -1.93 -5.80
N LEU A 77 -8.95 -2.21 -4.95
CA LEU A 77 -10.35 -2.34 -5.39
C LEU A 77 -10.84 -1.04 -6.05
N PHE A 78 -10.38 0.10 -5.56
CA PHE A 78 -10.79 1.41 -6.08
C PHE A 78 -10.11 1.80 -7.38
N ARG A 79 -8.85 1.44 -7.63
CA ARG A 79 -8.15 1.79 -8.86
C ARG A 79 -8.84 1.29 -10.11
N HIS A 80 -9.54 0.15 -10.03
CA HIS A 80 -10.32 -0.36 -11.14
C HIS A 80 -11.61 0.44 -11.43
N HIS A 81 -12.05 1.27 -10.51
CA HIS A 81 -13.32 2.01 -10.59
C HIS A 81 -13.18 3.52 -10.58
N PHE A 82 -12.02 4.07 -10.20
CA PHE A 82 -11.81 5.50 -10.06
C PHE A 82 -10.51 5.95 -10.74
N PRO A 83 -10.48 7.17 -11.33
CA PRO A 83 -9.28 7.68 -11.97
C PRO A 83 -8.11 7.80 -10.98
N MET A 84 -6.91 7.58 -11.50
CA MET A 84 -5.63 7.46 -10.78
C MET A 84 -5.08 8.82 -10.28
N ILE A 85 -5.93 9.72 -9.79
CA ILE A 85 -5.55 11.10 -9.43
C ILE A 85 -4.47 11.15 -8.32
N ASP A 86 -4.46 10.12 -7.44
CA ASP A 86 -3.56 10.10 -6.28
C ASP A 86 -2.33 9.22 -6.47
N ASP A 87 -2.21 8.52 -7.59
CA ASP A 87 -1.12 7.57 -7.80
C ASP A 87 0.21 8.29 -8.10
N LEU A 88 0.19 9.38 -8.87
CA LEU A 88 1.41 10.13 -9.16
C LEU A 88 2.06 10.74 -7.91
N PRO A 89 1.33 11.41 -6.98
CA PRO A 89 1.89 11.82 -5.70
C PRO A 89 2.45 10.66 -4.89
N SER A 90 1.81 9.48 -4.90
CA SER A 90 2.30 8.30 -4.20
C SER A 90 3.60 7.77 -4.81
N LEU A 91 3.72 7.73 -6.14
CA LEU A 91 4.95 7.36 -6.83
C LEU A 91 6.10 8.32 -6.49
N HIS A 92 5.84 9.63 -6.40
CA HIS A 92 6.86 10.60 -5.97
C HIS A 92 7.30 10.37 -4.53
N ASP A 93 6.38 10.05 -3.61
CA ASP A 93 6.73 9.69 -2.23
C ASP A 93 7.62 8.43 -2.20
N TYR A 94 7.27 7.40 -2.97
CA TYR A 94 8.07 6.17 -3.07
C TYR A 94 9.47 6.45 -3.63
N ALA A 95 9.58 7.29 -4.64
CA ALA A 95 10.88 7.69 -5.21
C ALA A 95 11.77 8.35 -4.14
N GLN A 96 11.21 9.24 -3.31
CA GLN A 96 11.95 9.90 -2.23
C GLN A 96 12.35 8.90 -1.14
N ILE A 97 11.44 8.02 -0.70
CA ILE A 97 11.73 6.99 0.30
C ILE A 97 12.90 6.11 -0.18
N LEU A 98 12.83 5.60 -1.41
CA LEU A 98 13.87 4.76 -2.01
C LEU A 98 15.20 5.50 -2.18
N HIS A 99 15.17 6.78 -2.56
CA HIS A 99 16.37 7.62 -2.63
C HIS A 99 17.10 7.66 -1.26
N HIS A 100 16.37 7.91 -0.18
CA HIS A 100 16.96 7.97 1.16
C HIS A 100 17.41 6.61 1.68
N LEU A 101 16.71 5.52 1.33
CA LEU A 101 17.16 4.16 1.65
C LEU A 101 18.50 3.83 0.96
N ARG A 102 18.64 4.20 -0.32
CA ARG A 102 19.91 4.05 -1.07
C ARG A 102 21.06 4.82 -0.46
N ALA A 103 20.77 6.02 0.07
CA ALA A 103 21.75 6.85 0.75
C ALA A 103 22.06 6.41 2.20
N GLY A 104 21.42 5.35 2.71
CA GLY A 104 21.55 4.91 4.09
C GLY A 104 20.85 5.81 5.12
N ALA A 105 20.08 6.81 4.66
CA ALA A 105 19.35 7.75 5.51
C ALA A 105 18.00 7.16 5.97
N VAL A 106 18.03 6.02 6.66
CA VAL A 106 16.85 5.22 7.03
C VAL A 106 15.85 6.01 7.87
N ASN A 107 16.31 6.86 8.80
CA ASN A 107 15.42 7.68 9.62
C ASN A 107 14.62 8.69 8.77
N VAL A 108 15.23 9.23 7.72
CA VAL A 108 14.53 10.14 6.79
C VAL A 108 13.50 9.36 5.99
N ALA A 109 13.86 8.20 5.45
CA ALA A 109 12.95 7.32 4.75
C ALA A 109 11.74 6.91 5.62
N GLN A 110 11.97 6.64 6.92
CA GLN A 110 10.91 6.35 7.88
C GLN A 110 9.93 7.51 8.04
N VAL A 111 10.43 8.73 8.19
CA VAL A 111 9.58 9.94 8.32
C VAL A 111 8.77 10.16 7.04
N LEU A 112 9.38 10.00 5.87
CA LEU A 112 8.69 10.11 4.58
C LEU A 112 7.60 9.06 4.42
N LEU A 113 7.87 7.80 4.79
CA LEU A 113 6.87 6.74 4.77
C LEU A 113 5.70 7.04 5.71
N ARG A 114 5.99 7.54 6.92
CA ARG A 114 4.94 7.96 7.85
C ARG A 114 4.07 9.07 7.26
N ASN A 115 4.68 10.09 6.66
CA ASN A 115 3.97 11.21 6.05
C ASN A 115 3.11 10.74 4.86
N HIS A 116 3.64 9.85 4.03
CA HIS A 116 2.88 9.20 2.96
C HIS A 116 1.62 8.52 3.49
N LEU A 117 1.76 7.66 4.50
CA LEU A 117 0.62 6.92 5.08
C LEU A 117 -0.42 7.86 5.68
N LEU A 118 0.00 8.91 6.40
CA LEU A 118 -0.91 9.91 6.97
C LEU A 118 -1.64 10.72 5.89
N ARG A 119 -1.02 10.95 4.73
CA ARG A 119 -1.65 11.62 3.59
C ARG A 119 -2.68 10.72 2.90
N VAL A 120 -2.38 9.44 2.76
CA VAL A 120 -3.23 8.47 2.03
C VAL A 120 -4.42 8.03 2.87
N GLU A 121 -4.31 8.00 4.20
CA GLU A 121 -5.37 7.55 5.12
C GLU A 121 -6.72 8.26 4.89
N PRO A 122 -6.83 9.61 4.92
CA PRO A 122 -8.10 10.29 4.72
C PRO A 122 -8.68 10.07 3.32
N LEU A 123 -7.84 9.91 2.30
CA LEU A 123 -8.27 9.60 0.94
C LEU A 123 -8.89 8.20 0.88
N THR A 124 -8.25 7.23 1.52
CA THR A 124 -8.76 5.86 1.63
C THR A 124 -10.10 5.81 2.36
N LEU A 125 -10.23 6.54 3.48
CA LEU A 125 -11.48 6.62 4.24
C LEU A 125 -12.60 7.29 3.43
N ALA A 126 -12.30 8.37 2.69
CA ALA A 126 -13.26 9.02 1.82
C ALA A 126 -13.77 8.07 0.73
N ARG A 127 -12.89 7.29 0.13
CA ARG A 127 -13.24 6.27 -0.89
C ARG A 127 -14.11 5.16 -0.30
N LEU A 128 -13.76 4.66 0.89
CA LEU A 128 -14.57 3.65 1.59
C LEU A 128 -16.01 4.14 1.82
N ARG A 129 -16.18 5.41 2.18
CA ARG A 129 -17.51 6.01 2.33
C ARG A 129 -18.29 6.01 1.01
N VAL A 130 -17.65 6.33 -0.11
CA VAL A 130 -18.29 6.26 -1.42
C VAL A 130 -18.69 4.82 -1.77
N LEU A 131 -17.81 3.83 -1.51
CA LEU A 131 -18.15 2.42 -1.73
C LEU A 131 -19.35 1.94 -0.91
N SER A 132 -19.47 2.40 0.33
CA SER A 132 -20.59 2.01 1.18
C SER A 132 -21.96 2.53 0.67
N LEU A 133 -21.94 3.52 -0.24
CA LEU A 133 -23.13 4.05 -0.90
C LEU A 133 -23.47 3.34 -2.21
N LEU A 134 -22.56 2.52 -2.74
CA LEU A 134 -22.82 1.75 -3.95
C LEU A 134 -23.75 0.56 -3.61
N PRO A 135 -24.66 0.19 -4.50
CA PRO A 135 -25.46 -1.00 -4.30
C PRO A 135 -24.54 -2.22 -4.21
N PRO A 136 -24.87 -3.20 -3.34
CA PRO A 136 -24.07 -4.41 -3.22
C PRO A 136 -23.93 -5.07 -4.59
N PRO A 137 -22.75 -5.63 -4.93
CA PRO A 137 -22.55 -6.28 -6.21
C PRO A 137 -23.57 -7.40 -6.38
N HIS A 138 -24.23 -7.44 -7.55
CA HIS A 138 -25.14 -8.52 -7.88
C HIS A 138 -24.43 -9.85 -7.69
N LYS A 139 -25.02 -10.72 -6.86
CA LYS A 139 -24.63 -12.09 -6.52
C LYS A 139 -23.30 -12.55 -7.12
N VAL A 140 -22.26 -12.48 -6.33
CA VAL A 140 -20.99 -13.14 -6.66
C VAL A 140 -21.16 -14.60 -6.23
N SER A 141 -21.08 -15.54 -7.15
CA SER A 141 -21.42 -16.96 -6.96
C SER A 141 -20.64 -17.68 -5.87
N TYR A 142 -19.56 -17.08 -5.35
CA TYR A 142 -18.71 -17.62 -4.30
C TYR A 142 -18.84 -16.85 -2.94
N LEU A 143 -19.70 -15.84 -2.86
CA LEU A 143 -19.98 -15.13 -1.62
C LEU A 143 -21.40 -15.48 -1.16
N SER A 144 -21.52 -16.20 -0.06
CA SER A 144 -22.78 -16.35 0.65
C SER A 144 -23.01 -15.12 1.52
N ALA A 145 -24.21 -14.54 1.47
CA ALA A 145 -24.58 -13.50 2.42
C ALA A 145 -24.54 -14.10 3.85
N VAL A 146 -23.72 -13.51 4.71
CA VAL A 146 -23.79 -13.81 6.14
C VAL A 146 -25.03 -13.07 6.65
N HIS A 147 -26.14 -13.78 6.79
CA HIS A 147 -27.29 -13.27 7.52
C HIS A 147 -26.90 -13.19 9.00
N PRO A 148 -27.02 -12.05 9.68
CA PRO A 148 -26.98 -12.04 11.13
C PRO A 148 -28.08 -12.99 11.59
N GLU A 149 -27.74 -14.02 12.35
CA GLU A 149 -28.73 -14.86 13.01
C GLU A 149 -29.62 -13.91 13.81
N GLU A 150 -30.91 -13.89 13.50
CA GLU A 150 -31.90 -13.25 14.36
C GLU A 150 -31.77 -13.94 15.70
N SER A 151 -31.21 -13.25 16.68
CA SER A 151 -31.21 -13.70 18.07
C SER A 151 -32.66 -13.68 18.52
N ASP A 152 -33.32 -14.82 18.40
CA ASP A 152 -34.58 -15.07 19.09
C ASP A 152 -34.34 -14.92 20.60
N VAL A 153 -34.92 -13.89 21.17
CA VAL A 153 -35.10 -13.70 22.60
C VAL A 153 -36.51 -14.18 22.96
#